data_a3eaa1e83ad37f45bda42d2d146f87ef
#
_entry.id   a3eaa1e83ad37f45bda42d2d146f87ef
#
_cell.length_a   1.000
_cell.length_b   1.000
_cell.length_c   1.000
_cell.angle_alpha   90.00
_cell.angle_beta   90.00
_cell.angle_gamma   90.00
#
_symmetry.space_group_name_H-M   'P 1'
#
loop_
_entity.id
_entity.type
_entity.pdbx_description
1 polymer ?
#
loop_
_entity_poly.entity_id
_entity_poly.type
_entity_poly.pdbx_seq_one_letter_code
_entity_poly.pdbx_strand_id
1 'polypeptide(L)'
;MPSLADFADRDVHTRRVTRETDTAGVDGVRARADRGLRWAVGALVTDPADRLLFVYEDDIWKLPGGGVETGETRQEAVCREVREETGVESTVDELAAVTEVTVTDGGREATFFFGTYRATADSTDLASDPGLDGESIETVAWRDAVPENCLDETLVRRLQ
;
A
#
# COMPACT_ATOMS: atom_id res chain seq x y z
N MET A 1 10.76 10.27 -14.15
CA MET A 1 11.11 9.46 -12.98
C MET A 1 10.63 10.17 -11.72
N PRO A 2 9.84 9.53 -10.86
CA PRO A 2 9.44 10.14 -9.59
C PRO A 2 10.65 10.42 -8.70
N SER A 3 10.54 11.41 -7.83
CA SER A 3 11.58 11.76 -6.87
C SER A 3 10.93 12.22 -5.57
N LEU A 4 11.54 11.91 -4.44
CA LEU A 4 11.08 12.40 -3.14
C LEU A 4 11.11 13.93 -3.08
N ALA A 5 12.01 14.57 -3.84
CA ALA A 5 12.06 16.03 -3.91
C ALA A 5 10.77 16.65 -4.46
N ASP A 6 10.02 15.91 -5.28
CA ASP A 6 8.72 16.38 -5.80
C ASP A 6 7.68 16.62 -4.71
N PHE A 7 7.91 16.07 -3.51
CA PHE A 7 6.99 16.13 -2.37
C PHE A 7 7.54 16.96 -1.21
N ALA A 8 8.75 17.55 -1.36
CA ALA A 8 9.44 18.24 -0.27
C ALA A 8 8.68 19.45 0.28
N ASP A 9 7.92 20.17 -0.57
CA ASP A 9 7.16 21.37 -0.19
C ASP A 9 5.70 21.06 0.17
N ARG A 10 5.36 19.78 0.33
CA ARG A 10 4.01 19.33 0.63
C ARG A 10 3.95 18.77 2.05
N ASP A 11 2.78 18.82 2.65
CA ASP A 11 2.53 18.20 3.97
C ASP A 11 2.42 16.68 3.82
N VAL A 12 3.52 16.06 3.38
CA VAL A 12 3.63 14.63 3.09
C VAL A 12 4.92 14.13 3.71
N HIS A 13 4.80 13.07 4.50
CA HIS A 13 5.99 12.43 5.07
C HIS A 13 6.75 11.68 3.98
N THR A 14 8.06 11.91 3.87
CA THR A 14 8.91 11.21 2.89
C THR A 14 9.97 10.39 3.60
N ARG A 15 10.27 9.22 3.03
CA ARG A 15 11.32 8.34 3.54
C ARG A 15 11.87 7.43 2.45
N ARG A 16 13.02 6.80 2.74
CA ARG A 16 13.63 5.77 1.91
C ARG A 16 13.76 4.49 2.72
N VAL A 17 13.43 3.36 2.10
CA VAL A 17 13.64 2.03 2.72
C VAL A 17 14.29 1.10 1.71
N THR A 18 15.08 0.15 2.20
CA THR A 18 15.62 -0.95 1.41
C THR A 18 15.09 -2.24 1.99
N ARG A 19 14.58 -3.12 1.12
CA ARG A 19 14.01 -4.40 1.51
C ARG A 19 14.69 -5.53 0.76
N GLU A 20 15.00 -6.59 1.46
CA GLU A 20 15.52 -7.80 0.84
C GLU A 20 14.37 -8.57 0.19
N THR A 21 14.63 -9.12 -0.97
CA THR A 21 13.69 -9.96 -1.72
C THR A 21 14.49 -11.00 -2.49
N ASP A 22 13.82 -11.86 -3.22
CA ASP A 22 14.44 -12.81 -4.15
C ASP A 22 14.64 -12.17 -5.53
N THR A 23 15.25 -12.92 -6.44
CA THR A 23 15.47 -12.49 -7.83
C THR A 23 14.16 -12.15 -8.53
N ALA A 24 13.11 -12.93 -8.29
CA ALA A 24 11.79 -12.69 -8.88
C ALA A 24 11.20 -11.35 -8.41
N GLY A 25 11.41 -10.97 -7.16
CA GLY A 25 10.96 -9.68 -6.64
C GLY A 25 11.64 -8.50 -7.34
N VAL A 26 12.97 -8.58 -7.55
CA VAL A 26 13.71 -7.55 -8.29
C VAL A 26 13.23 -7.49 -9.75
N ASP A 27 13.10 -8.64 -10.39
CA ASP A 27 12.64 -8.73 -11.79
C ASP A 27 11.23 -8.15 -11.95
N GLY A 28 10.35 -8.39 -11.01
CA GLY A 28 8.99 -7.85 -11.01
C GLY A 28 8.97 -6.33 -10.99
N VAL A 29 9.77 -5.71 -10.10
CA VAL A 29 9.87 -4.25 -10.03
C VAL A 29 10.45 -3.67 -11.32
N ARG A 30 11.50 -4.29 -11.87
CA ARG A 30 12.11 -3.86 -13.14
C ARG A 30 11.14 -3.96 -14.31
N ALA A 31 10.40 -5.06 -14.40
CA ALA A 31 9.43 -5.27 -15.49
C ALA A 31 8.32 -4.20 -15.45
N ARG A 32 7.83 -3.87 -14.26
CA ARG A 32 6.86 -2.78 -14.11
C ARG A 32 7.45 -1.43 -14.51
N ALA A 33 8.67 -1.14 -14.07
CA ALA A 33 9.36 0.11 -14.43
C ALA A 33 9.55 0.24 -15.94
N ASP A 34 9.87 -0.85 -16.63
CA ASP A 34 10.01 -0.87 -18.09
C ASP A 34 8.70 -0.55 -18.81
N ARG A 35 7.56 -0.77 -18.15
CA ARG A 35 6.23 -0.41 -18.64
C ARG A 35 5.77 0.97 -18.15
N GLY A 36 6.63 1.73 -17.49
CA GLY A 36 6.31 3.04 -16.94
C GLY A 36 5.52 2.98 -15.63
N LEU A 37 5.40 1.82 -15.01
CA LEU A 37 4.65 1.61 -13.76
C LEU A 37 5.60 1.65 -12.57
N ARG A 38 5.78 2.83 -12.01
CA ARG A 38 6.75 3.09 -10.93
C ARG A 38 6.12 3.31 -9.56
N TRP A 39 4.80 3.20 -9.48
CA TRP A 39 4.05 3.46 -8.25
C TRP A 39 3.28 2.25 -7.77
N ALA A 40 3.28 2.07 -6.45
CA ALA A 40 2.33 1.27 -5.71
C ALA A 40 1.67 2.17 -4.67
N VAL A 41 0.53 1.76 -4.16
CA VAL A 41 -0.25 2.55 -3.21
C VAL A 41 -0.79 1.69 -2.09
N GLY A 42 -1.06 2.30 -0.96
CA GLY A 42 -1.77 1.70 0.15
C GLY A 42 -2.57 2.77 0.88
N ALA A 43 -3.47 2.35 1.75
CA ALA A 43 -4.34 3.29 2.42
C ALA A 43 -4.58 2.97 3.90
N LEU A 44 -4.56 4.04 4.71
CA LEU A 44 -5.16 4.02 6.05
C LEU A 44 -6.64 4.33 5.84
N VAL A 45 -7.46 3.30 5.82
CA VAL A 45 -8.92 3.44 5.66
C VAL A 45 -9.56 3.46 7.04
N THR A 46 -10.27 4.53 7.35
CA THR A 46 -10.93 4.71 8.65
C THR A 46 -12.43 4.53 8.52
N ASP A 47 -13.04 3.85 9.48
CA ASP A 47 -14.50 3.74 9.58
C ASP A 47 -15.06 4.81 10.54
N PRO A 48 -16.40 4.92 10.69
CA PRO A 48 -17.01 5.90 11.59
C PRO A 48 -16.61 5.76 13.08
N ALA A 49 -16.07 4.62 13.48
CA ALA A 49 -15.60 4.38 14.84
C ALA A 49 -14.08 4.59 14.98
N ASP A 50 -13.43 5.21 13.99
CA ASP A 50 -11.99 5.45 13.92
C ASP A 50 -11.14 4.18 13.92
N ARG A 51 -11.71 3.05 13.49
CA ARG A 51 -10.95 1.82 13.31
C ARG A 51 -10.24 1.84 11.95
N LEU A 52 -9.08 1.18 11.88
CA LEU A 52 -8.29 1.04 10.66
C LEU A 52 -8.49 -0.34 10.03
N LEU A 53 -8.48 -0.36 8.71
CA LEU A 53 -8.65 -1.57 7.92
C LEU A 53 -7.29 -2.19 7.61
N PHE A 54 -7.15 -3.48 7.92
CA PHE A 54 -5.93 -4.25 7.64
C PHE A 54 -6.24 -5.55 6.93
N VAL A 55 -5.27 -6.01 6.13
CA VAL A 55 -5.29 -7.35 5.54
C VAL A 55 -4.15 -8.17 6.14
N TYR A 56 -4.37 -9.48 6.29
CA TYR A 56 -3.36 -10.42 6.76
C TYR A 56 -2.96 -11.33 5.61
N GLU A 57 -1.68 -11.28 5.26
CA GLU A 57 -1.13 -12.00 4.12
C GLU A 57 0.35 -12.27 4.39
N ASP A 58 0.84 -13.47 4.06
CA ASP A 58 2.24 -13.84 4.25
C ASP A 58 2.72 -13.67 5.70
N ASP A 59 1.88 -14.05 6.66
CA ASP A 59 2.16 -14.01 8.11
C ASP A 59 2.37 -12.60 8.67
N ILE A 60 1.90 -11.54 7.99
CA ILE A 60 2.02 -10.16 8.44
C ILE A 60 0.74 -9.37 8.14
N TRP A 61 0.39 -8.44 9.03
CA TRP A 61 -0.66 -7.47 8.79
C TRP A 61 -0.14 -6.34 7.91
N LYS A 62 -0.96 -5.87 6.99
CA LYS A 62 -0.63 -4.79 6.05
C LYS A 62 -1.81 -3.86 5.85
N LEU A 63 -1.52 -2.64 5.44
CA LEU A 63 -2.55 -1.79 4.85
C LEU A 63 -2.97 -2.41 3.51
N PRO A 64 -4.25 -2.30 3.14
CA PRO A 64 -4.67 -2.71 1.80
C PRO A 64 -3.98 -1.84 0.75
N GLY A 65 -3.59 -2.44 -0.36
CA GLY A 65 -2.88 -1.73 -1.43
C GLY A 65 -2.28 -2.66 -2.46
N GLY A 66 -1.64 -2.06 -3.45
CA GLY A 66 -0.99 -2.78 -4.54
C GLY A 66 -0.46 -1.84 -5.61
N GLY A 67 -0.08 -2.40 -6.75
CA GLY A 67 0.49 -1.63 -7.85
C GLY A 67 -0.53 -0.80 -8.61
N VAL A 68 -0.12 0.40 -9.01
CA VAL A 68 -0.91 1.24 -9.92
C VAL A 68 -0.84 0.64 -11.32
N GLU A 69 -1.97 0.51 -11.99
CA GLU A 69 -2.07 -0.09 -13.32
C GLU A 69 -2.03 0.96 -14.42
N THR A 70 -1.77 0.52 -15.65
CA THR A 70 -1.71 1.41 -16.83
C THR A 70 -3.02 2.19 -16.98
N GLY A 71 -2.90 3.51 -17.13
CA GLY A 71 -4.05 4.40 -17.33
C GLY A 71 -4.80 4.77 -16.07
N GLU A 72 -4.37 4.27 -14.92
CA GLU A 72 -4.99 4.48 -13.61
C GLU A 72 -4.28 5.60 -12.86
N THR A 73 -5.03 6.48 -12.19
CA THR A 73 -4.43 7.40 -11.22
C THR A 73 -4.09 6.65 -9.94
N ARG A 74 -3.23 7.22 -9.10
CA ARG A 74 -2.93 6.63 -7.80
C ARG A 74 -4.18 6.52 -6.91
N GLN A 75 -5.03 7.53 -6.92
CA GLN A 75 -6.27 7.52 -6.14
C GLN A 75 -7.25 6.45 -6.63
N GLU A 76 -7.37 6.27 -7.93
CA GLU A 76 -8.16 5.18 -8.51
C GLU A 76 -7.62 3.82 -8.11
N ALA A 77 -6.28 3.67 -8.09
CA ALA A 77 -5.63 2.45 -7.64
C ALA A 77 -5.95 2.14 -6.17
N VAL A 78 -5.92 3.15 -5.29
CA VAL A 78 -6.28 2.98 -3.88
C VAL A 78 -7.70 2.41 -3.76
N CYS A 79 -8.68 3.04 -4.40
CA CYS A 79 -10.07 2.60 -4.31
C CYS A 79 -10.26 1.19 -4.87
N ARG A 80 -9.61 0.88 -5.97
CA ARG A 80 -9.67 -0.44 -6.58
C ARG A 80 -9.06 -1.51 -5.67
N GLU A 81 -7.85 -1.27 -5.16
CA GLU A 81 -7.16 -2.23 -4.30
C GLU A 81 -7.92 -2.47 -2.99
N VAL A 82 -8.41 -1.41 -2.35
CA VAL A 82 -9.20 -1.55 -1.13
C VAL A 82 -10.44 -2.42 -1.39
N ARG A 83 -11.15 -2.17 -2.48
CA ARG A 83 -12.33 -2.95 -2.84
C ARG A 83 -11.99 -4.41 -3.15
N GLU A 84 -10.95 -4.64 -3.95
CA GLU A 84 -10.54 -6.00 -4.34
C GLU A 84 -10.07 -6.82 -3.15
N GLU A 85 -9.30 -6.21 -2.25
CA GLU A 85 -8.71 -6.93 -1.12
C GLU A 85 -9.65 -7.07 0.07
N THR A 86 -10.58 -6.14 0.27
CA THR A 86 -11.38 -6.07 1.50
C THR A 86 -12.88 -6.06 1.29
N GLY A 87 -13.35 -5.71 0.10
CA GLY A 87 -14.78 -5.51 -0.17
C GLY A 87 -15.28 -4.13 0.22
N VAL A 88 -14.45 -3.29 0.82
CA VAL A 88 -14.85 -1.97 1.31
C VAL A 88 -14.79 -0.93 0.19
N GLU A 89 -15.86 -0.14 0.05
CA GLU A 89 -15.85 1.06 -0.79
C GLU A 89 -15.26 2.22 0.01
N SER A 90 -14.40 3.01 -0.61
CA SER A 90 -13.68 4.08 0.08
C SER A 90 -13.52 5.33 -0.78
N THR A 91 -13.33 6.47 -0.09
CA THR A 91 -13.04 7.76 -0.70
C THR A 91 -11.66 8.20 -0.22
N VAL A 92 -10.77 8.53 -1.14
CA VAL A 92 -9.44 9.03 -0.82
C VAL A 92 -9.52 10.47 -0.35
N ASP A 93 -8.91 10.76 0.81
CA ASP A 93 -8.90 12.09 1.38
C ASP A 93 -7.61 12.85 1.06
N GLU A 94 -6.45 12.25 1.30
CA GLU A 94 -5.16 12.90 1.06
C GLU A 94 -4.01 11.90 0.95
N LEU A 95 -2.92 12.34 0.31
CA LEU A 95 -1.64 11.63 0.33
C LEU A 95 -0.94 11.96 1.65
N ALA A 96 -0.62 10.95 2.45
CA ALA A 96 -0.01 11.12 3.77
C ALA A 96 1.50 10.90 3.76
N ALA A 97 2.00 9.97 2.94
CA ALA A 97 3.43 9.65 2.87
C ALA A 97 3.82 9.13 1.50
N VAL A 98 5.09 9.36 1.16
CA VAL A 98 5.72 8.75 -0.01
C VAL A 98 6.99 8.06 0.44
N THR A 99 7.11 6.79 0.10
CA THR A 99 8.29 5.97 0.39
C THR A 99 8.99 5.60 -0.91
N GLU A 100 10.27 5.91 -1.01
CA GLU A 100 11.11 5.37 -2.07
C GLU A 100 11.60 4.00 -1.62
N VAL A 101 11.16 2.95 -2.28
CA VAL A 101 11.44 1.57 -1.89
C VAL A 101 12.46 0.98 -2.86
N THR A 102 13.60 0.56 -2.33
CA THR A 102 14.59 -0.21 -3.10
C THR A 102 14.50 -1.66 -2.65
N VAL A 103 14.30 -2.56 -3.59
CA VAL A 103 14.36 -4.00 -3.34
C VAL A 103 15.68 -4.54 -3.83
N THR A 104 16.27 -5.47 -3.09
CA THR A 104 17.55 -6.06 -3.45
C THR A 104 17.55 -7.57 -3.20
N ASP A 105 18.18 -8.33 -4.11
CA ASP A 105 18.43 -9.76 -3.94
C ASP A 105 19.86 -10.07 -3.46
N GLY A 106 20.60 -9.02 -3.07
CA GLY A 106 22.00 -9.12 -2.66
C GLY A 106 23.00 -8.80 -3.75
N GLY A 107 22.57 -8.82 -5.02
CA GLY A 107 23.44 -8.52 -6.17
C GLY A 107 22.85 -7.47 -7.09
N ARG A 108 21.53 -7.46 -7.21
CA ARG A 108 20.79 -6.53 -8.06
C ARG A 108 19.80 -5.76 -7.21
N GLU A 109 19.39 -4.61 -7.68
CA GLU A 109 18.35 -3.84 -7.02
C GLU A 109 17.43 -3.14 -8.03
N ALA A 110 16.26 -2.78 -7.56
CA ALA A 110 15.30 -2.01 -8.31
C ALA A 110 14.53 -1.12 -7.35
N THR A 111 14.05 0.03 -7.85
CA THR A 111 13.38 1.03 -7.03
C THR A 111 11.98 1.32 -7.56
N PHE A 112 11.04 1.46 -6.63
CA PHE A 112 9.70 1.98 -6.93
C PHE A 112 9.27 2.94 -5.81
N PHE A 113 8.16 3.63 -6.03
CA PHE A 113 7.60 4.58 -5.08
C PHE A 113 6.29 4.05 -4.52
N PHE A 114 6.09 4.22 -3.24
CA PHE A 114 4.87 3.80 -2.56
C PHE A 114 4.18 5.02 -1.95
N GLY A 115 2.96 5.30 -2.42
CA GLY A 115 2.13 6.36 -1.86
C GLY A 115 1.20 5.79 -0.80
N THR A 116 1.25 6.34 0.40
CA THR A 116 0.34 5.99 1.48
C THR A 116 -0.70 7.08 1.65
N TYR A 117 -1.96 6.71 1.47
CA TYR A 117 -3.09 7.65 1.46
C TYR A 117 -3.94 7.49 2.71
N ARG A 118 -4.58 8.58 3.15
CA ARG A 118 -5.70 8.49 4.07
C ARG A 118 -6.97 8.39 3.27
N ALA A 119 -7.86 7.51 3.70
CA ALA A 119 -9.15 7.29 3.04
C ALA A 119 -10.23 7.04 4.09
N THR A 120 -11.46 7.36 3.71
CA THR A 120 -12.66 7.15 4.54
C THR A 120 -13.48 6.03 3.95
N ALA A 121 -13.92 5.10 4.80
CA ALA A 121 -14.78 4.01 4.37
C ALA A 121 -16.19 4.54 4.07
N ASP A 122 -16.70 4.19 2.89
CA ASP A 122 -18.09 4.48 2.50
C ASP A 122 -19.00 3.30 2.86
N SER A 123 -18.40 2.13 3.12
CA SER A 123 -19.06 0.93 3.61
C SER A 123 -18.14 0.22 4.59
N THR A 124 -18.69 -0.63 5.46
CA THR A 124 -17.91 -1.34 6.47
C THR A 124 -18.01 -2.86 6.37
N ASP A 125 -18.82 -3.36 5.44
CA ASP A 125 -18.99 -4.79 5.23
C ASP A 125 -17.74 -5.37 4.54
N LEU A 126 -17.13 -6.38 5.18
CA LEU A 126 -15.95 -7.05 4.66
C LEU A 126 -16.35 -8.18 3.71
N ALA A 127 -15.54 -8.38 2.67
CA ALA A 127 -15.72 -9.52 1.78
C ALA A 127 -15.49 -10.83 2.54
N SER A 128 -16.32 -11.85 2.26
CA SER A 128 -16.17 -13.18 2.85
C SER A 128 -15.03 -13.97 2.21
N ASP A 129 -14.63 -13.58 1.01
CA ASP A 129 -13.57 -14.20 0.22
C ASP A 129 -12.66 -13.09 -0.33
N PRO A 130 -11.76 -12.55 0.54
CA PRO A 130 -10.97 -11.38 0.19
C PRO A 130 -9.89 -11.67 -0.84
N GLY A 131 -9.57 -10.64 -1.64
CA GLY A 131 -8.57 -10.72 -2.69
C GLY A 131 -9.12 -11.29 -3.98
N LEU A 132 -8.26 -11.34 -4.99
CA LEU A 132 -8.55 -11.95 -6.29
C LEU A 132 -7.92 -13.34 -6.35
N ASP A 133 -8.33 -14.12 -7.35
CA ASP A 133 -7.70 -15.43 -7.62
C ASP A 133 -6.19 -15.25 -7.76
N GLY A 134 -5.42 -16.02 -7.00
CA GLY A 134 -3.97 -15.94 -6.96
C GLY A 134 -3.40 -15.04 -5.89
N GLU A 135 -4.23 -14.26 -5.20
CA GLU A 135 -3.82 -13.53 -4.00
C GLU A 135 -3.94 -14.41 -2.76
N SER A 136 -3.03 -14.21 -1.79
CA SER A 136 -2.94 -15.05 -0.59
C SER A 136 -3.45 -14.36 0.67
N ILE A 137 -4.42 -13.45 0.53
CA ILE A 137 -5.03 -12.75 1.67
C ILE A 137 -5.85 -13.76 2.48
N GLU A 138 -5.48 -13.93 3.73
CA GLU A 138 -6.12 -14.90 4.63
C GLU A 138 -7.25 -14.27 5.45
N THR A 139 -7.08 -13.00 5.84
CA THR A 139 -8.01 -12.33 6.74
C THR A 139 -8.03 -10.84 6.47
N VAL A 140 -9.19 -10.24 6.65
CA VAL A 140 -9.40 -8.79 6.61
C VAL A 140 -10.07 -8.39 7.92
N ALA A 141 -9.62 -7.31 8.54
CA ALA A 141 -10.18 -6.89 9.82
C ALA A 141 -10.12 -5.37 10.02
N TRP A 142 -11.15 -4.85 10.70
CA TRP A 142 -11.13 -3.53 11.32
C TRP A 142 -10.45 -3.65 12.68
N ARG A 143 -9.47 -2.76 12.95
CA ARG A 143 -8.71 -2.81 14.20
C ARG A 143 -8.70 -1.43 14.87
N ASP A 144 -8.86 -1.41 16.18
CA ASP A 144 -8.79 -0.17 16.97
C ASP A 144 -7.35 0.35 17.09
N ALA A 145 -6.38 -0.53 16.98
CA ALA A 145 -4.96 -0.19 17.09
C ALA A 145 -4.16 -0.90 15.99
N VAL A 146 -3.01 -0.32 15.65
CA VAL A 146 -2.07 -0.93 14.69
C VAL A 146 -1.57 -2.25 15.27
N PRO A 147 -1.69 -3.37 14.54
CA PRO A 147 -1.17 -4.66 15.01
C PRO A 147 0.34 -4.62 15.23
N GLU A 148 0.83 -5.38 16.20
CA GLU A 148 2.28 -5.46 16.45
C GLU A 148 3.04 -6.07 15.26
N ASN A 149 2.47 -7.08 14.64
CA ASN A 149 3.06 -7.72 13.45
C ASN A 149 2.53 -7.04 12.17
N CYS A 150 2.90 -5.77 11.97
CA CYS A 150 2.42 -4.97 10.86
C CYS A 150 3.58 -4.49 9.98
N LEU A 151 3.44 -4.65 8.68
CA LEU A 151 4.40 -4.12 7.72
C LEU A 151 4.45 -2.59 7.86
N ASP A 152 5.65 -2.04 7.97
CA ASP A 152 5.85 -0.60 8.15
C ASP A 152 5.14 -0.04 9.39
N GLU A 153 5.11 -0.81 10.46
CA GLU A 153 4.42 -0.47 11.71
C GLU A 153 4.72 0.95 12.18
N THR A 154 5.99 1.36 12.18
CA THR A 154 6.40 2.69 12.64
C THR A 154 5.74 3.79 11.81
N LEU A 155 5.72 3.64 10.49
CA LEU A 155 5.07 4.61 9.61
C LEU A 155 3.55 4.64 9.86
N VAL A 156 2.91 3.47 9.93
CA VAL A 156 1.47 3.39 10.13
C VAL A 156 1.06 4.05 11.47
N ARG A 157 1.81 3.79 12.54
CA ARG A 157 1.58 4.43 13.85
C ARG A 157 1.75 5.95 13.79
N ARG A 158 2.73 6.41 13.04
CA ARG A 158 2.98 7.85 12.85
C ARG A 158 1.83 8.55 12.12
N LEU A 159 1.21 7.86 11.15
CA LEU A 159 0.14 8.43 10.32
C LEU A 159 -1.25 8.25 10.92
N GLN A 160 -1.37 7.40 11.93
CA GLN A 160 -2.63 7.11 12.61
C GLN A 160 -3.24 8.34 13.28
#